data_a92571aacac4d22eb3566e612ac83ecf
#
_entry.id   a92571aacac4d22eb3566e612ac83ecf
#
_cell.length_a   1.000
_cell.length_b   1.000
_cell.length_c   1.000
_cell.angle_alpha   90.00
_cell.angle_beta   90.00
_cell.angle_gamma   90.00
#
_symmetry.space_group_name_H-M   'P 1'
#
loop_
_entity.id
_entity.type
_entity.pdbx_description
1 polymer ?
#
loop_
_entity_poly.entity_id
_entity_poly.type
_entity_poly.pdbx_seq_one_letter_code
_entity_poly.pdbx_strand_id
1 'polypeptide(L)'
;MLRPVKVWKYNSDDAAYTDLTNYVKTGAAFNFIASANDIFYIGLDRRFIGLKVDLSTNGSYTDIAISNYTGDSWEQVEESYDYNFDDSKYSMWNLPRQWGIHDFTDTSPHAATPPDNSEWYWIRITASAVTTTAVISKIRCIPFAMYSSPYLVANKIGLPTDEYFNENSVPANFFDVENFIAEAEAEIDYDVKQSWKFNIIDWEEHEFNLNGLQLEHKDIIDVYSLQIWNGASYETKTVGRASDFFKVEREGKIYFSRYFLLPARVTLTGPVWPGWGIGEFQFAIRVNYAWGKDWERDPKFRTIQELATKMAALRILDATNYLALVPEGIRGGMDLTAKAERWKREIDEKMADMRPLVVF
;
A
#
# COMPACT_ATOMS: atom_id res chain seq x y z
N MET A 1 -2.92 14.43 -9.39
CA MET A 1 -1.68 13.81 -9.90
C MET A 1 -0.83 13.51 -8.68
N LEU A 2 -0.44 12.26 -8.45
CA LEU A 2 0.45 11.92 -7.34
C LEU A 2 1.78 12.64 -7.57
N ARG A 3 2.30 13.32 -6.54
CA ARG A 3 3.63 13.94 -6.64
C ARG A 3 4.68 12.84 -6.79
N PRO A 4 5.75 13.08 -7.54
CA PRO A 4 6.78 12.08 -7.74
C PRO A 4 7.45 11.73 -6.42
N VAL A 5 7.74 10.46 -6.23
CA VAL A 5 8.59 9.98 -5.14
C VAL A 5 9.96 10.62 -5.27
N LYS A 6 10.54 11.07 -4.17
CA LYS A 6 11.93 11.52 -4.11
C LYS A 6 12.79 10.39 -3.57
N VAL A 7 13.95 10.21 -4.19
CA VAL A 7 14.87 9.13 -3.83
C VAL A 7 16.29 9.67 -3.78
N TRP A 8 16.94 9.43 -2.64
CA TRP A 8 18.34 9.76 -2.40
C TRP A 8 19.11 8.54 -1.92
N LYS A 9 20.36 8.47 -2.31
CA LYS A 9 21.30 7.48 -1.79
C LYS A 9 22.48 8.18 -1.15
N TYR A 10 22.80 7.80 0.09
CA TYR A 10 24.09 8.09 0.70
C TYR A 10 25.04 6.95 0.41
N ASN A 11 26.17 7.24 -0.23
CA ASN A 11 27.24 6.30 -0.48
C ASN A 11 28.30 6.49 0.62
N SER A 12 28.51 5.46 1.40
CA SER A 12 29.43 5.48 2.55
C SER A 12 30.91 5.57 2.13
N ASP A 13 31.26 5.00 0.97
CA ASP A 13 32.65 4.96 0.49
C ASP A 13 33.14 6.37 0.06
N ASP A 14 32.25 7.15 -0.54
CA ASP A 14 32.58 8.50 -1.01
C ASP A 14 32.11 9.59 -0.04
N ALA A 15 31.39 9.22 1.02
CA ALA A 15 30.70 10.13 1.95
C ALA A 15 29.80 11.16 1.21
N ALA A 16 29.14 10.75 0.14
CA ALA A 16 28.41 11.60 -0.76
C ALA A 16 26.95 11.18 -0.97
N TYR A 17 26.08 12.16 -1.20
CA TYR A 17 24.70 11.95 -1.57
C TYR A 17 24.51 11.97 -3.08
N THR A 18 23.68 11.06 -3.58
CA THR A 18 23.27 11.00 -4.99
C THR A 18 21.75 11.11 -5.08
N ASP A 19 21.26 12.11 -5.83
CA ASP A 19 19.83 12.22 -6.16
C ASP A 19 19.45 11.23 -7.26
N LEU A 20 18.62 10.26 -6.91
CA LEU A 20 18.10 9.22 -7.81
C LEU A 20 16.66 9.50 -8.28
N THR A 21 16.09 10.64 -7.92
CA THR A 21 14.70 11.01 -8.23
C THR A 21 14.40 10.96 -9.73
N ASN A 22 15.33 11.40 -10.56
CA ASN A 22 15.16 11.38 -12.01
C ASN A 22 15.18 9.94 -12.58
N TYR A 23 15.95 9.03 -12.00
CA TYR A 23 15.96 7.63 -12.40
C TYR A 23 14.60 6.97 -12.14
N VAL A 24 14.02 7.25 -10.97
CA VAL A 24 12.66 6.78 -10.63
C VAL A 24 11.60 7.33 -11.58
N LYS A 25 11.67 8.60 -11.95
CA LYS A 25 10.73 9.25 -12.89
C LYS A 25 10.83 8.69 -14.30
N THR A 26 12.04 8.42 -14.78
CA THR A 26 12.29 7.94 -16.15
C THR A 26 12.21 6.42 -16.27
N GLY A 27 12.22 5.68 -15.17
CA GLY A 27 12.32 4.23 -15.15
C GLY A 27 13.71 3.71 -15.50
N ALA A 28 14.73 4.54 -15.40
CA ALA A 28 16.12 4.12 -15.56
C ALA A 28 16.57 3.29 -14.35
N ALA A 29 17.26 2.18 -14.61
CA ALA A 29 17.75 1.31 -13.55
C ALA A 29 18.89 1.96 -12.75
N PHE A 30 18.92 1.70 -11.44
CA PHE A 30 19.98 2.18 -10.55
C PHE A 30 20.28 1.16 -9.45
N ASN A 31 21.51 1.21 -8.94
CA ASN A 31 21.95 0.35 -7.84
C ASN A 31 21.33 0.80 -6.52
N PHE A 32 20.78 -0.17 -5.80
CA PHE A 32 20.29 0.01 -4.43
C PHE A 32 21.47 0.16 -3.45
N ILE A 33 21.41 -0.42 -2.28
CA ILE A 33 22.48 -0.43 -1.28
C ILE A 33 23.60 -1.33 -1.79
N ALA A 34 24.83 -0.79 -1.92
CA ALA A 34 26.00 -1.52 -2.39
C ALA A 34 26.97 -1.89 -1.26
N SER A 35 26.95 -1.15 -0.16
CA SER A 35 27.75 -1.36 1.05
C SER A 35 26.86 -1.37 2.29
N ALA A 36 27.27 -2.06 3.35
CA ALA A 36 26.55 -2.13 4.62
C ALA A 36 26.30 -0.75 5.28
N ASN A 37 27.11 0.24 4.97
CA ASN A 37 26.96 1.59 5.54
C ASN A 37 26.25 2.58 4.58
N ASP A 38 25.82 2.11 3.40
CA ASP A 38 25.01 2.91 2.51
C ASP A 38 23.62 3.09 3.09
N ILE A 39 23.00 4.25 2.82
CA ILE A 39 21.65 4.55 3.26
C ILE A 39 20.82 4.97 2.06
N PHE A 40 19.63 4.40 1.95
CA PHE A 40 18.70 4.73 0.89
C PHE A 40 17.49 5.47 1.49
N TYR A 41 17.19 6.64 0.97
CA TYR A 41 16.12 7.51 1.45
C TYR A 41 15.01 7.61 0.41
N ILE A 42 13.78 7.52 0.88
CA ILE A 42 12.59 7.67 0.05
C ILE A 42 11.66 8.67 0.72
N GLY A 43 11.25 9.68 -0.04
CA GLY A 43 10.33 10.72 0.40
C GLY A 43 9.06 10.78 -0.43
N LEU A 44 7.94 11.04 0.24
CA LEU A 44 6.63 11.27 -0.37
C LEU A 44 5.96 12.47 0.29
N ASP A 45 5.10 13.18 -0.44
CA ASP A 45 4.34 14.34 0.04
C ASP A 45 3.21 14.00 1.03
N ARG A 46 3.09 12.74 1.41
CA ARG A 46 2.09 12.19 2.35
C ARG A 46 2.61 10.94 3.03
N ARG A 47 1.97 10.53 4.12
CA ARG A 47 2.30 9.28 4.81
C ARG A 47 2.09 8.08 3.89
N PHE A 48 2.95 7.09 4.01
CA PHE A 48 2.88 5.87 3.22
C PHE A 48 3.25 4.65 4.08
N ILE A 49 2.65 3.52 3.73
CA ILE A 49 2.71 2.29 4.51
C ILE A 49 3.42 1.15 3.78
N GLY A 50 4.04 1.45 2.67
CA GLY A 50 4.77 0.41 1.93
C GLY A 50 5.45 0.93 0.67
N LEU A 51 6.20 0.01 0.09
CA LEU A 51 6.90 0.18 -1.18
C LEU A 51 6.57 -0.98 -2.11
N LYS A 52 6.41 -0.65 -3.38
CA LYS A 52 6.49 -1.60 -4.48
C LYS A 52 7.81 -1.37 -5.21
N VAL A 53 8.60 -2.43 -5.34
CA VAL A 53 9.90 -2.37 -5.99
C VAL A 53 9.97 -3.41 -7.10
N ASP A 54 10.27 -2.97 -8.33
CA ASP A 54 10.53 -3.86 -9.45
C ASP A 54 12.06 -3.91 -9.64
N LEU A 55 12.63 -5.10 -9.56
CA LEU A 55 14.05 -5.34 -9.66
C LEU A 55 14.42 -5.83 -11.08
N SER A 56 15.49 -5.31 -11.64
CA SER A 56 16.13 -5.87 -12.83
C SER A 56 17.24 -6.87 -12.49
N THR A 57 17.78 -6.77 -11.29
CA THR A 57 18.70 -7.74 -10.70
C THR A 57 18.34 -7.92 -9.23
N ASN A 58 18.19 -9.16 -8.81
CA ASN A 58 17.87 -9.50 -7.44
C ASN A 58 19.07 -9.20 -6.53
N GLY A 59 18.79 -8.69 -5.34
CA GLY A 59 19.79 -8.47 -4.30
C GLY A 59 19.92 -9.64 -3.35
N SER A 60 20.90 -9.54 -2.47
CA SER A 60 21.04 -10.42 -1.30
C SER A 60 21.60 -9.60 -0.16
N TYR A 61 20.78 -9.40 0.85
CA TYR A 61 21.07 -8.53 2.00
C TYR A 61 20.82 -9.28 3.30
N THR A 62 21.51 -8.84 4.36
CA THR A 62 21.25 -9.30 5.72
C THR A 62 20.67 -8.14 6.51
N ASP A 63 19.64 -8.43 7.32
CA ASP A 63 19.00 -7.51 8.26
C ASP A 63 18.70 -6.12 7.63
N ILE A 64 17.81 -6.09 6.66
CA ILE A 64 17.30 -4.81 6.14
C ILE A 64 16.45 -4.17 7.23
N ALA A 65 16.77 -2.92 7.55
CA ALA A 65 16.00 -2.11 8.48
C ALA A 65 15.38 -0.91 7.75
N ILE A 66 14.07 -0.74 7.95
CA ILE A 66 13.33 0.42 7.47
C ILE A 66 12.99 1.30 8.67
N SER A 67 13.29 2.58 8.58
CA SER A 67 12.97 3.55 9.63
C SER A 67 12.26 4.75 9.04
N ASN A 68 11.26 5.27 9.75
CA ASN A 68 10.61 6.54 9.40
C ASN A 68 11.19 7.69 10.21
N TYR A 69 11.08 8.90 9.69
CA TYR A 69 11.45 10.13 10.40
C TYR A 69 10.27 10.59 11.27
N THR A 70 10.53 10.82 12.58
CA THR A 70 9.47 11.17 13.55
C THR A 70 9.33 12.67 13.79
N GLY A 71 10.18 13.49 13.17
CA GLY A 71 10.33 14.92 13.42
C GLY A 71 11.66 15.24 14.11
N ASP A 72 12.13 14.36 14.99
CA ASP A 72 13.38 14.55 15.76
C ASP A 72 14.39 13.43 15.52
N SER A 73 13.95 12.23 15.19
CA SER A 73 14.78 11.04 15.10
C SER A 73 14.29 10.06 14.03
N TRP A 74 15.10 9.04 13.78
CA TRP A 74 14.74 7.91 12.94
C TRP A 74 14.34 6.74 13.82
N GLU A 75 13.09 6.28 13.68
CA GLU A 75 12.56 5.13 14.40
C GLU A 75 12.28 3.98 13.43
N GLN A 76 12.65 2.77 13.83
CA GLN A 76 12.38 1.58 13.02
C GLN A 76 10.87 1.34 12.95
N VAL A 77 10.37 1.12 11.73
CA VAL A 77 8.95 0.79 11.52
C VAL A 77 8.69 -0.66 11.90
N GLU A 78 7.47 -0.94 12.36
CA GLU A 78 7.00 -2.29 12.58
C GLU A 78 6.58 -2.87 11.21
N GLU A 79 7.39 -3.76 10.67
CA GLU A 79 7.13 -4.39 9.38
C GLU A 79 5.94 -5.34 9.50
N SER A 80 4.95 -5.16 8.63
CA SER A 80 3.81 -6.06 8.51
C SER A 80 4.05 -7.14 7.44
N TYR A 81 5.01 -6.94 6.58
CA TYR A 81 5.42 -7.88 5.55
C TYR A 81 6.92 -7.73 5.25
N ASP A 82 7.67 -8.80 5.53
CA ASP A 82 9.14 -8.83 5.36
C ASP A 82 9.53 -8.86 3.88
N TYR A 83 10.50 -8.04 3.52
CA TYR A 83 11.02 -7.91 2.18
C TYR A 83 12.53 -7.72 2.15
N ASN A 84 13.24 -8.65 1.53
CA ASN A 84 14.70 -8.69 1.50
C ASN A 84 15.33 -8.20 0.20
N PHE A 85 14.55 -7.60 -0.73
CA PHE A 85 15.00 -7.21 -2.07
C PHE A 85 15.63 -8.35 -2.88
N ASP A 86 15.22 -9.58 -2.61
CA ASP A 86 15.65 -10.80 -3.31
C ASP A 86 14.80 -11.11 -4.55
N ASP A 87 13.63 -10.49 -4.68
CA ASP A 87 12.80 -10.51 -5.87
C ASP A 87 11.91 -9.23 -5.97
N SER A 88 11.13 -9.08 -7.03
CA SER A 88 10.24 -7.92 -7.25
C SER A 88 8.97 -8.08 -6.42
N LYS A 89 8.96 -7.61 -5.19
CA LYS A 89 7.83 -7.70 -4.25
C LYS A 89 7.43 -6.35 -3.67
N TYR A 90 6.63 -6.45 -2.64
CA TYR A 90 6.15 -5.34 -1.85
C TYR A 90 6.74 -5.42 -0.45
N SER A 91 7.14 -4.29 0.11
CA SER A 91 7.45 -4.14 1.52
C SER A 91 6.34 -3.31 2.15
N MET A 92 5.79 -3.78 3.26
CA MET A 92 4.70 -3.11 3.97
C MET A 92 5.04 -3.00 5.44
N TRP A 93 4.51 -1.98 6.09
CA TRP A 93 4.64 -1.76 7.53
C TRP A 93 3.35 -1.18 8.11
N ASN A 94 3.19 -1.32 9.43
CA ASN A 94 2.12 -0.66 10.14
C ASN A 94 2.33 0.85 10.11
N LEU A 95 1.23 1.63 10.00
CA LEU A 95 1.34 3.08 10.00
C LEU A 95 2.04 3.53 11.30
N PRO A 96 3.22 4.18 11.21
CA PRO A 96 3.91 4.66 12.39
C PRO A 96 3.04 5.60 13.22
N ARG A 97 3.10 5.48 14.54
CA ARG A 97 2.32 6.32 15.47
C ARG A 97 2.75 7.78 15.41
N GLN A 98 4.03 7.99 15.17
CA GLN A 98 4.62 9.31 15.05
C GLN A 98 5.33 9.40 13.71
N TRP A 99 4.99 10.40 12.92
CA TRP A 99 5.61 10.66 11.64
C TRP A 99 5.72 12.17 11.42
N GLY A 100 6.95 12.68 11.30
CA GLY A 100 7.23 14.09 11.07
C GLY A 100 7.48 14.41 9.60
N ILE A 101 7.16 15.62 9.22
CA ILE A 101 7.57 16.21 7.95
C ILE A 101 8.96 16.81 8.13
N HIS A 102 9.83 16.62 7.15
CA HIS A 102 11.16 17.20 7.19
C HIS A 102 11.62 17.65 5.82
N ASP A 103 12.28 18.78 5.76
CA ASP A 103 12.80 19.37 4.55
C ASP A 103 14.32 19.18 4.37
N PHE A 104 15.01 18.60 5.36
CA PHE A 104 16.46 18.40 5.37
C PHE A 104 17.29 19.61 4.94
N THR A 105 16.76 20.81 5.14
CA THR A 105 17.49 22.06 4.86
C THR A 105 18.60 22.33 5.87
N ASP A 106 18.57 21.64 7.01
CA ASP A 106 19.55 21.85 8.05
C ASP A 106 20.92 21.29 7.63
N THR A 107 21.85 22.19 7.51
CA THR A 107 23.27 21.93 7.21
C THR A 107 24.03 21.31 8.38
N SER A 108 23.31 20.80 9.38
CA SER A 108 23.89 20.09 10.51
C SER A 108 24.72 18.89 10.00
N PRO A 109 25.93 18.68 10.52
CA PRO A 109 26.87 17.67 10.00
C PRO A 109 26.49 16.23 10.40
N HIS A 110 25.21 15.94 10.52
CA HIS A 110 24.76 14.58 10.61
C HIS A 110 24.89 13.96 9.23
N ALA A 111 25.92 13.17 9.09
CA ALA A 111 26.36 12.46 7.88
C ALA A 111 25.30 11.52 7.26
N ALA A 112 24.02 11.74 7.50
CA ALA A 112 22.94 10.83 7.15
C ALA A 112 21.63 11.51 6.70
N THR A 113 21.63 12.78 6.30
CA THR A 113 20.41 13.42 5.78
C THR A 113 20.62 13.94 4.36
N PRO A 114 19.73 13.64 3.41
CA PRO A 114 19.88 14.12 2.05
C PRO A 114 19.70 15.65 1.98
N PRO A 115 20.41 16.33 1.10
CA PRO A 115 20.31 17.78 0.91
C PRO A 115 19.05 18.13 0.11
N ASP A 116 17.89 17.93 0.71
CA ASP A 116 16.59 18.19 0.08
C ASP A 116 15.78 19.18 0.94
N ASN A 117 15.28 20.22 0.33
CA ASN A 117 14.47 21.25 0.97
C ASN A 117 12.96 21.06 0.79
N SER A 118 12.52 19.84 0.49
CA SER A 118 11.09 19.53 0.40
C SER A 118 10.56 19.08 1.73
N GLU A 119 9.51 19.71 2.21
CA GLU A 119 8.71 19.29 3.36
C GLU A 119 7.95 18.00 3.02
N TRP A 120 8.58 16.85 3.29
CA TRP A 120 8.08 15.53 2.93
C TRP A 120 8.19 14.56 4.08
N TYR A 121 7.48 13.43 3.97
CA TYR A 121 7.60 12.29 4.85
C TYR A 121 8.68 11.36 4.32
N TRP A 122 9.63 10.99 5.17
CA TRP A 122 10.82 10.25 4.76
C TRP A 122 10.92 8.91 5.48
N ILE A 123 11.35 7.90 4.73
CA ILE A 123 11.93 6.67 5.27
C ILE A 123 13.38 6.57 4.88
N ARG A 124 14.14 5.85 5.68
CA ARG A 124 15.47 5.38 5.33
C ARG A 124 15.52 3.87 5.38
N ILE A 125 16.31 3.28 4.49
CA ILE A 125 16.54 1.85 4.41
C ILE A 125 18.03 1.62 4.55
N THR A 126 18.41 0.69 5.43
CA THR A 126 19.79 0.27 5.69
C THR A 126 19.88 -1.25 5.65
N ALA A 127 21.07 -1.80 5.44
CA ALA A 127 21.34 -3.23 5.51
C ALA A 127 22.60 -3.47 6.33
N SER A 128 22.63 -4.55 7.13
CA SER A 128 23.79 -4.89 7.94
C SER A 128 24.92 -5.52 7.11
N ALA A 129 24.59 -6.23 6.04
CA ALA A 129 25.54 -6.76 5.06
C ALA A 129 24.93 -6.84 3.67
N VAL A 130 25.78 -6.74 2.65
CA VAL A 130 25.42 -6.83 1.24
C VAL A 130 26.26 -7.92 0.58
N THR A 131 25.61 -8.97 0.09
CA THR A 131 26.27 -10.03 -0.68
C THR A 131 26.14 -9.77 -2.18
N THR A 132 24.98 -9.32 -2.61
CA THR A 132 24.69 -8.95 -4.01
C THR A 132 23.87 -7.68 -4.01
N THR A 133 24.30 -6.68 -4.79
CA THR A 133 23.58 -5.41 -4.93
C THR A 133 22.37 -5.58 -5.84
N ALA A 134 21.19 -5.25 -5.35
CA ALA A 134 19.99 -5.17 -6.18
C ALA A 134 20.08 -4.00 -7.16
N VAL A 135 19.53 -4.20 -8.36
CA VAL A 135 19.31 -3.12 -9.33
C VAL A 135 17.82 -2.85 -9.43
N ILE A 136 17.41 -1.67 -9.01
CA ILE A 136 16.02 -1.24 -9.02
C ILE A 136 15.70 -0.68 -10.40
N SER A 137 14.66 -1.18 -11.05
CA SER A 137 14.11 -0.65 -12.29
C SER A 137 12.92 0.27 -12.06
N LYS A 138 12.19 0.08 -10.95
CA LYS A 138 11.07 0.94 -10.56
C LYS A 138 10.84 0.87 -9.07
N ILE A 139 10.48 2.00 -8.48
CA ILE A 139 10.06 2.09 -7.08
C ILE A 139 8.81 2.97 -6.98
N ARG A 140 7.86 2.57 -6.14
CA ARG A 140 6.64 3.30 -5.86
C ARG A 140 6.34 3.22 -4.37
N CYS A 141 5.92 4.33 -3.80
CA CYS A 141 5.35 4.32 -2.46
C CYS A 141 3.88 3.88 -2.51
N ILE A 142 3.44 3.19 -1.46
CA ILE A 142 2.04 2.85 -1.23
C ILE A 142 1.53 3.84 -0.19
N PRO A 143 0.78 4.90 -0.60
CA PRO A 143 0.29 5.90 0.33
C PRO A 143 -0.69 5.30 1.33
N PHE A 144 -0.71 5.84 2.55
CA PHE A 144 -1.72 5.51 3.55
C PHE A 144 -3.12 5.92 3.06
N ALA A 145 -3.26 7.16 2.56
CA ALA A 145 -4.44 7.65 1.87
C ALA A 145 -4.16 7.70 0.36
N MET A 146 -4.76 6.78 -0.41
CA MET A 146 -4.40 6.54 -1.80
C MET A 146 -5.37 7.18 -2.80
N TYR A 147 -6.68 7.16 -2.53
CA TYR A 147 -7.68 7.60 -3.51
C TYR A 147 -7.71 9.12 -3.67
N SER A 148 -7.29 9.86 -2.67
CA SER A 148 -7.20 11.31 -2.72
C SER A 148 -5.92 11.82 -2.07
N SER A 149 -5.82 13.13 -1.90
CA SER A 149 -4.73 13.76 -1.14
C SER A 149 -5.26 15.00 -0.44
N PRO A 150 -4.62 15.42 0.67
CA PRO A 150 -4.98 16.66 1.37
C PRO A 150 -5.03 17.87 0.43
N TYR A 151 -4.13 17.95 -0.53
CA TYR A 151 -4.13 19.02 -1.55
C TYR A 151 -5.36 18.99 -2.46
N LEU A 152 -5.81 17.80 -2.89
CA LEU A 152 -7.02 17.68 -3.70
C LEU A 152 -8.27 18.05 -2.91
N VAL A 153 -8.31 17.67 -1.63
CA VAL A 153 -9.40 18.02 -0.72
C VAL A 153 -9.43 19.52 -0.48
N ALA A 154 -8.30 20.16 -0.20
CA ALA A 154 -8.19 21.59 -0.03
C ALA A 154 -8.68 22.36 -1.27
N ASN A 155 -8.19 21.98 -2.45
CA ASN A 155 -8.64 22.56 -3.71
C ASN A 155 -10.14 22.39 -3.94
N LYS A 156 -10.73 21.25 -3.53
CA LYS A 156 -12.16 20.99 -3.67
C LYS A 156 -13.00 21.89 -2.78
N ILE A 157 -12.55 22.14 -1.55
CA ILE A 157 -13.19 23.05 -0.62
C ILE A 157 -12.98 24.50 -1.08
N GLY A 158 -11.85 24.79 -1.73
CA GLY A 158 -11.47 26.14 -2.18
C GLY A 158 -10.60 26.87 -1.16
N LEU A 159 -9.85 26.12 -0.35
CA LEU A 159 -8.93 26.66 0.65
C LEU A 159 -7.49 26.61 0.13
N PRO A 160 -6.64 27.60 0.49
CA PRO A 160 -5.21 27.53 0.24
C PRO A 160 -4.61 26.38 1.06
N THR A 161 -3.73 25.59 0.44
CA THR A 161 -3.13 24.42 1.09
C THR A 161 -2.14 24.78 2.18
N ASP A 162 -1.43 25.90 2.01
CA ASP A 162 -0.28 26.26 2.84
C ASP A 162 -0.68 26.82 4.21
N GLU A 163 -1.93 27.29 4.34
CA GLU A 163 -2.41 27.92 5.56
C GLU A 163 -3.28 27.00 6.44
N TYR A 164 -3.87 25.94 5.88
CA TYR A 164 -4.96 25.21 6.54
C TYR A 164 -4.64 23.74 6.87
N PHE A 165 -3.62 23.16 6.25
CA PHE A 165 -3.27 21.76 6.45
C PHE A 165 -1.80 21.57 6.83
N ASN A 166 -1.23 22.53 7.57
CA ASN A 166 0.07 22.34 8.20
C ASN A 166 -0.10 21.59 9.55
N GLU A 167 1.00 21.09 10.09
CA GLU A 167 1.01 20.34 11.36
C GLU A 167 0.39 21.09 12.54
N ASN A 168 0.40 22.41 12.50
CA ASN A 168 -0.07 23.28 13.57
C ASN A 168 -1.51 23.77 13.37
N SER A 169 -2.17 23.42 12.27
CA SER A 169 -3.53 23.86 12.00
C SER A 169 -4.53 23.09 12.87
N VAL A 170 -5.35 23.83 13.60
CA VAL A 170 -6.46 23.29 14.37
C VAL A 170 -7.74 23.89 13.80
N PRO A 171 -8.79 23.08 13.49
CA PRO A 171 -9.06 21.72 13.96
C PRO A 171 -8.68 20.59 12.98
N ALA A 172 -8.32 20.88 11.75
CA ALA A 172 -7.96 19.84 10.78
C ALA A 172 -6.50 20.05 10.34
N ASN A 173 -5.60 19.30 10.92
CA ASN A 173 -4.23 19.22 10.43
C ASN A 173 -4.15 18.26 9.23
N PHE A 174 -2.97 18.18 8.63
CA PHE A 174 -2.73 17.32 7.48
C PHE A 174 -3.04 15.84 7.78
N PHE A 175 -2.76 15.36 9.00
CA PHE A 175 -3.05 13.99 9.43
C PHE A 175 -4.54 13.71 9.55
N ASP A 176 -5.32 14.66 10.06
CA ASP A 176 -6.77 14.52 10.17
C ASP A 176 -7.40 14.42 8.78
N VAL A 177 -6.92 15.22 7.83
CA VAL A 177 -7.40 15.16 6.43
C VAL A 177 -7.07 13.81 5.79
N GLU A 178 -5.86 13.28 6.01
CA GLU A 178 -5.50 11.94 5.53
C GLU A 178 -6.36 10.85 6.17
N ASN A 179 -6.68 10.97 7.45
CA ASN A 179 -7.58 10.03 8.14
C ASN A 179 -8.99 10.08 7.53
N PHE A 180 -9.54 11.28 7.28
CA PHE A 180 -10.84 11.43 6.61
C PHE A 180 -10.84 10.85 5.18
N ILE A 181 -9.72 10.97 4.46
CA ILE A 181 -9.57 10.31 3.16
C ILE A 181 -9.56 8.80 3.34
N ALA A 182 -8.80 8.25 4.28
CA ALA A 182 -8.72 6.81 4.52
C ALA A 182 -10.08 6.21 4.94
N GLU A 183 -10.85 6.91 5.75
CA GLU A 183 -12.22 6.53 6.09
C GLU A 183 -13.16 6.54 4.87
N ALA A 184 -13.05 7.57 4.02
CA ALA A 184 -13.83 7.64 2.78
C ALA A 184 -13.48 6.49 1.83
N GLU A 185 -12.21 6.13 1.74
CA GLU A 185 -11.73 5.00 0.96
C GLU A 185 -12.31 3.67 1.47
N ALA A 186 -12.29 3.46 2.79
CA ALA A 186 -12.85 2.26 3.39
C ALA A 186 -14.36 2.12 3.12
N GLU A 187 -15.10 3.22 3.17
CA GLU A 187 -16.53 3.26 2.85
C GLU A 187 -16.79 2.94 1.37
N ILE A 188 -15.99 3.53 0.45
CA ILE A 188 -16.08 3.24 -0.98
C ILE A 188 -15.80 1.75 -1.25
N ASP A 189 -14.71 1.21 -0.72
CA ASP A 189 -14.30 -0.18 -0.91
C ASP A 189 -15.39 -1.13 -0.38
N TYR A 190 -15.97 -0.81 0.79
CA TYR A 190 -17.05 -1.60 1.38
C TYR A 190 -18.30 -1.61 0.51
N ASP A 191 -18.73 -0.47 0.01
CA ASP A 191 -19.97 -0.33 -0.77
C ASP A 191 -19.83 -0.90 -2.18
N VAL A 192 -18.71 -0.63 -2.84
CA VAL A 192 -18.43 -1.08 -4.21
C VAL A 192 -17.96 -2.54 -4.26
N LYS A 193 -17.57 -3.12 -3.10
CA LYS A 193 -16.99 -4.48 -2.99
C LYS A 193 -15.76 -4.68 -3.87
N GLN A 194 -15.01 -3.63 -4.09
CA GLN A 194 -13.78 -3.59 -4.87
C GLN A 194 -12.83 -2.57 -4.25
N SER A 195 -11.53 -2.82 -4.31
CA SER A 195 -10.53 -1.88 -3.85
C SER A 195 -9.54 -1.54 -4.97
N TRP A 196 -9.10 -0.29 -5.01
CA TRP A 196 -7.99 0.17 -5.84
C TRP A 196 -6.72 0.40 -5.00
N LYS A 197 -6.77 0.03 -3.72
CA LYS A 197 -5.60 -0.05 -2.87
C LYS A 197 -4.89 -1.38 -3.08
N PHE A 198 -3.61 -1.36 -2.80
CA PHE A 198 -2.87 -2.57 -2.59
C PHE A 198 -3.14 -3.08 -1.16
N ASN A 199 -3.74 -4.25 -1.08
CA ASN A 199 -4.07 -4.89 0.19
C ASN A 199 -3.38 -6.25 0.26
N ILE A 200 -2.91 -6.62 1.44
CA ILE A 200 -2.35 -7.95 1.73
C ILE A 200 -3.29 -8.66 2.68
N ILE A 201 -3.58 -9.91 2.39
CA ILE A 201 -4.22 -10.85 3.30
C ILE A 201 -3.16 -11.83 3.78
N ASP A 202 -2.95 -11.82 5.08
CA ASP A 202 -2.05 -12.76 5.74
C ASP A 202 -2.86 -13.97 6.22
N TRP A 203 -2.70 -15.08 5.49
CA TRP A 203 -3.31 -16.38 5.78
C TRP A 203 -4.84 -16.41 5.80
N GLU A 204 -5.46 -16.26 4.64
CA GLU A 204 -6.86 -16.66 4.45
C GLU A 204 -6.96 -18.19 4.48
N GLU A 205 -7.79 -18.71 5.38
CA GLU A 205 -7.90 -20.15 5.59
C GLU A 205 -9.13 -20.73 4.87
N HIS A 206 -8.93 -21.88 4.24
CA HIS A 206 -9.96 -22.57 3.47
C HIS A 206 -10.02 -24.06 3.78
N GLU A 207 -11.22 -24.62 3.59
CA GLU A 207 -11.39 -26.05 3.53
C GLU A 207 -10.77 -26.61 2.24
N PHE A 208 -10.32 -27.87 2.31
CA PHE A 208 -9.76 -28.51 1.15
C PHE A 208 -10.83 -28.77 0.07
N ASN A 209 -10.63 -28.24 -1.13
CA ASN A 209 -11.50 -28.45 -2.28
C ASN A 209 -10.67 -28.80 -3.51
N LEU A 210 -10.93 -29.99 -4.10
CA LEU A 210 -10.23 -30.51 -5.27
C LEU A 210 -10.40 -29.65 -6.53
N ASN A 211 -11.49 -28.89 -6.62
CA ASN A 211 -11.81 -28.08 -7.79
C ASN A 211 -11.16 -26.71 -7.80
N GLY A 212 -10.45 -26.36 -6.72
CA GLY A 212 -9.84 -25.05 -6.53
C GLY A 212 -10.50 -24.26 -5.39
N LEU A 213 -10.00 -23.07 -5.18
CA LEU A 213 -10.41 -22.16 -4.12
C LEU A 213 -11.05 -20.92 -4.72
N GLN A 214 -12.09 -20.42 -4.07
CA GLN A 214 -12.57 -19.07 -4.24
C GLN A 214 -12.06 -18.24 -3.08
N LEU A 215 -11.15 -17.30 -3.35
CA LEU A 215 -10.68 -16.35 -2.36
C LEU A 215 -11.79 -15.33 -2.05
N GLU A 216 -11.74 -14.77 -0.87
CA GLU A 216 -12.68 -13.73 -0.43
C GLU A 216 -12.64 -12.52 -1.34
N HIS A 217 -11.44 -12.17 -1.80
CA HIS A 217 -11.23 -11.01 -2.65
C HIS A 217 -10.97 -11.38 -4.11
N LYS A 218 -11.38 -10.48 -5.00
CA LYS A 218 -11.11 -10.53 -6.44
C LYS A 218 -9.92 -9.64 -6.78
N ASP A 219 -9.56 -9.62 -8.07
CA ASP A 219 -8.45 -8.81 -8.57
C ASP A 219 -7.13 -9.10 -7.85
N ILE A 220 -6.76 -10.39 -7.81
CA ILE A 220 -5.54 -10.87 -7.17
C ILE A 220 -4.31 -10.36 -7.92
N ILE A 221 -3.48 -9.62 -7.22
CA ILE A 221 -2.22 -9.10 -7.77
C ILE A 221 -1.17 -10.21 -7.75
N ASP A 222 -0.94 -10.80 -6.56
CA ASP A 222 0.02 -11.88 -6.39
C ASP A 222 -0.39 -12.85 -5.29
N VAL A 223 0.11 -14.09 -5.36
CA VAL A 223 -0.01 -15.09 -4.31
C VAL A 223 1.39 -15.36 -3.78
N TYR A 224 1.65 -14.89 -2.58
CA TYR A 224 2.97 -15.02 -1.96
C TYR A 224 3.25 -16.41 -1.45
N SER A 225 2.22 -17.03 -0.84
CA SER A 225 2.32 -18.38 -0.33
C SER A 225 0.95 -19.06 -0.37
N LEU A 226 0.93 -20.29 -0.84
CA LEU A 226 -0.19 -21.20 -0.68
C LEU A 226 0.35 -22.43 0.01
N GLN A 227 -0.26 -22.80 1.10
CA GLN A 227 0.16 -23.94 1.91
C GLN A 227 -1.00 -24.91 2.12
N ILE A 228 -0.67 -26.19 2.13
CA ILE A 228 -1.64 -27.27 2.34
C ILE A 228 -1.18 -28.15 3.48
N TRP A 229 -2.07 -28.45 4.39
CA TRP A 229 -1.82 -29.36 5.50
C TRP A 229 -1.70 -30.80 5.00
N ASN A 230 -0.59 -31.46 5.28
CA ASN A 230 -0.32 -32.83 4.85
C ASN A 230 -0.65 -33.90 5.92
N GLY A 231 -1.22 -33.48 7.05
CA GLY A 231 -1.48 -34.32 8.22
C GLY A 231 -0.47 -34.16 9.34
N ALA A 232 0.66 -33.48 9.12
CA ALA A 232 1.71 -33.22 10.10
C ALA A 232 2.20 -31.77 10.08
N SER A 233 2.26 -31.16 8.90
CA SER A 233 2.75 -29.80 8.71
C SER A 233 2.13 -29.14 7.47
N TYR A 234 2.23 -27.81 7.37
CA TYR A 234 1.88 -27.08 6.16
C TYR A 234 3.02 -27.17 5.14
N GLU A 235 2.69 -27.60 3.92
CA GLU A 235 3.59 -27.64 2.78
C GLU A 235 3.32 -26.49 1.82
N THR A 236 4.33 -25.70 1.50
CA THR A 236 4.24 -24.61 0.50
C THR A 236 4.15 -25.19 -0.91
N LYS A 237 3.22 -24.67 -1.70
CA LYS A 237 2.97 -25.08 -3.08
C LYS A 237 3.44 -24.03 -4.07
N THR A 238 3.85 -24.44 -5.24
CA THR A 238 4.48 -23.60 -6.27
C THR A 238 3.46 -23.11 -7.28
N VAL A 239 3.47 -21.81 -7.57
CA VAL A 239 2.60 -21.20 -8.57
C VAL A 239 3.04 -21.53 -10.00
N GLY A 240 2.10 -21.86 -10.89
CA GLY A 240 2.32 -22.09 -12.31
C GLY A 240 1.39 -23.15 -12.88
N ARG A 241 1.04 -23.05 -14.18
CA ARG A 241 0.17 -24.03 -14.85
C ARG A 241 0.78 -25.43 -14.95
N ALA A 242 2.10 -25.49 -15.02
CA ALA A 242 2.86 -26.74 -15.02
C ALA A 242 3.39 -27.14 -13.64
N SER A 243 3.01 -26.37 -12.59
CA SER A 243 3.37 -26.59 -11.20
C SER A 243 2.13 -27.03 -10.39
N ASP A 244 2.04 -26.63 -9.12
CA ASP A 244 0.99 -27.12 -8.21
C ASP A 244 -0.35 -26.41 -8.41
N PHE A 245 -0.35 -25.11 -8.68
CA PHE A 245 -1.57 -24.32 -8.85
C PHE A 245 -1.39 -23.12 -9.79
N PHE A 246 -2.50 -22.58 -10.30
CA PHE A 246 -2.52 -21.30 -11.01
C PHE A 246 -3.68 -20.42 -10.56
N LYS A 247 -3.48 -19.12 -10.64
CA LYS A 247 -4.47 -18.11 -10.24
C LYS A 247 -5.24 -17.57 -11.44
N VAL A 248 -6.52 -17.24 -11.22
CA VAL A 248 -7.33 -16.43 -12.14
C VAL A 248 -7.60 -15.10 -11.45
N GLU A 249 -6.76 -14.12 -11.77
CA GLU A 249 -6.63 -12.85 -11.06
C GLU A 249 -7.97 -12.12 -10.88
N ARG A 250 -8.69 -11.89 -11.97
CA ARG A 250 -9.96 -11.12 -11.95
C ARG A 250 -11.07 -11.80 -11.16
N GLU A 251 -11.05 -13.12 -11.06
CA GLU A 251 -12.10 -13.87 -10.39
C GLU A 251 -11.77 -14.16 -8.93
N GLY A 252 -10.53 -13.95 -8.50
CA GLY A 252 -10.08 -14.35 -7.18
C GLY A 252 -10.08 -15.87 -6.99
N LYS A 253 -9.80 -16.63 -8.05
CA LYS A 253 -9.81 -18.09 -8.01
C LYS A 253 -8.43 -18.67 -8.14
N ILE A 254 -8.19 -19.74 -7.42
CA ILE A 254 -7.01 -20.58 -7.50
C ILE A 254 -7.46 -21.98 -7.95
N TYR A 255 -6.84 -22.50 -9.00
CA TYR A 255 -7.07 -23.83 -9.49
C TYR A 255 -5.84 -24.70 -9.27
N PHE A 256 -6.04 -25.89 -8.74
CA PHE A 256 -4.96 -26.85 -8.60
C PHE A 256 -4.66 -27.52 -9.93
N SER A 257 -3.37 -27.73 -10.22
CA SER A 257 -2.96 -28.44 -11.43
C SER A 257 -3.23 -29.94 -11.31
N ARG A 258 -3.39 -30.61 -12.45
CA ARG A 258 -3.58 -32.07 -12.47
C ARG A 258 -2.42 -32.84 -11.82
N TYR A 259 -1.21 -32.31 -11.91
CA TYR A 259 -0.02 -32.92 -11.32
C TYR A 259 -0.03 -32.89 -9.80
N PHE A 260 -0.64 -31.89 -9.22
CA PHE A 260 -0.81 -31.77 -7.77
C PHE A 260 -1.77 -32.82 -7.20
N LEU A 261 -2.83 -33.15 -7.93
CA LEU A 261 -3.87 -34.07 -7.47
C LEU A 261 -3.45 -35.55 -7.52
N LEU A 262 -2.42 -35.89 -8.29
CA LEU A 262 -1.95 -37.27 -8.43
C LEU A 262 -1.41 -37.87 -7.12
N PRO A 263 -0.55 -37.20 -6.34
CA PRO A 263 -0.13 -37.71 -5.03
C PRO A 263 -1.27 -37.77 -4.02
N ALA A 264 -2.17 -36.79 -4.03
CA ALA A 264 -3.34 -36.76 -3.15
C ALA A 264 -4.34 -37.86 -3.50
N ARG A 265 -4.51 -38.20 -4.79
CA ARG A 265 -5.34 -39.35 -5.20
C ARG A 265 -4.75 -40.68 -4.75
N VAL A 266 -3.45 -40.83 -4.76
CA VAL A 266 -2.79 -42.06 -4.28
C VAL A 266 -2.97 -42.23 -2.77
N THR A 267 -2.98 -41.13 -2.04
CA THR A 267 -3.26 -41.14 -0.59
C THR A 267 -4.74 -41.26 -0.23
N LEU A 268 -5.64 -40.73 -1.06
CA LEU A 268 -7.10 -40.81 -0.87
C LEU A 268 -7.70 -42.16 -1.34
N THR A 269 -7.00 -42.94 -2.16
CA THR A 269 -7.42 -44.28 -2.60
C THR A 269 -6.86 -45.39 -1.71
N GLY A 270 -6.00 -45.07 -0.73
CA GLY A 270 -5.69 -45.96 0.37
C GLY A 270 -6.95 -46.24 1.22
N PRO A 271 -7.01 -47.35 1.96
CA PRO A 271 -8.14 -47.64 2.81
C PRO A 271 -8.45 -46.41 3.67
N VAL A 272 -9.69 -45.94 3.60
CA VAL A 272 -10.22 -44.82 4.37
C VAL A 272 -9.55 -44.84 5.75
N TRP A 273 -8.75 -43.88 6.05
CA TRP A 273 -7.99 -43.84 7.29
C TRP A 273 -8.98 -43.79 8.43
N PRO A 274 -9.12 -44.87 9.23
CA PRO A 274 -10.00 -44.83 10.37
C PRO A 274 -9.36 -43.98 11.44
N GLY A 275 -9.72 -42.72 11.50
CA GLY A 275 -9.16 -41.75 12.44
C GLY A 275 -9.18 -40.29 11.99
N TRP A 276 -9.36 -40.03 10.70
CA TRP A 276 -9.54 -38.67 10.20
C TRP A 276 -10.99 -38.25 10.41
N GLY A 277 -11.26 -37.58 11.52
CA GLY A 277 -12.54 -36.94 11.77
C GLY A 277 -12.79 -35.84 10.74
N ILE A 278 -14.05 -35.53 10.48
CA ILE A 278 -14.50 -34.46 9.57
C ILE A 278 -13.84 -33.10 9.92
N GLY A 279 -13.37 -32.93 11.16
CA GLY A 279 -12.67 -31.72 11.62
C GLY A 279 -11.21 -31.55 11.15
N GLU A 280 -10.57 -32.60 10.63
CA GLU A 280 -9.15 -32.53 10.21
C GLU A 280 -8.94 -31.91 8.82
N PHE A 281 -10.02 -31.73 8.04
CA PHE A 281 -9.99 -31.02 6.75
C PHE A 281 -10.40 -29.55 6.86
N GLN A 282 -10.86 -29.12 8.03
CA GLN A 282 -11.13 -27.70 8.26
C GLN A 282 -9.81 -26.94 8.27
N PHE A 283 -9.78 -25.82 7.53
CA PHE A 283 -8.58 -24.96 7.42
C PHE A 283 -7.33 -25.69 6.90
N ALA A 284 -7.52 -26.74 6.08
CA ALA A 284 -6.40 -27.47 5.52
C ALA A 284 -5.58 -26.70 4.49
N ILE A 285 -6.08 -25.59 3.97
CA ILE A 285 -5.40 -24.72 3.04
C ILE A 285 -5.33 -23.31 3.62
N ARG A 286 -4.16 -22.68 3.50
CA ARG A 286 -3.98 -21.28 3.82
C ARG A 286 -3.25 -20.54 2.73
N VAL A 287 -3.70 -19.32 2.44
CA VAL A 287 -3.20 -18.51 1.33
C VAL A 287 -2.83 -17.13 1.84
N ASN A 288 -1.62 -16.70 1.50
CA ASN A 288 -1.16 -15.34 1.69
C ASN A 288 -1.08 -14.67 0.32
N TYR A 289 -1.81 -13.57 0.11
CA TYR A 289 -1.90 -12.95 -1.21
C TYR A 289 -2.13 -11.44 -1.14
N ALA A 290 -1.76 -10.78 -2.24
CA ALA A 290 -2.09 -9.38 -2.46
C ALA A 290 -3.25 -9.25 -3.44
N TRP A 291 -4.13 -8.27 -3.19
CA TRP A 291 -5.28 -7.99 -4.04
C TRP A 291 -5.53 -6.50 -4.19
N GLY A 292 -6.28 -6.14 -5.22
CA GLY A 292 -6.66 -4.77 -5.55
C GLY A 292 -6.51 -4.50 -7.04
N LYS A 293 -7.26 -3.54 -7.54
CA LYS A 293 -7.19 -3.14 -8.94
C LYS A 293 -5.97 -2.27 -9.23
N ASP A 294 -5.45 -2.41 -10.43
CA ASP A 294 -4.40 -1.51 -10.91
C ASP A 294 -4.98 -0.11 -11.16
N TRP A 295 -4.82 0.76 -10.16
CA TRP A 295 -5.30 2.13 -10.19
C TRP A 295 -4.69 2.98 -11.32
N GLU A 296 -3.50 2.63 -11.81
CA GLU A 296 -2.87 3.35 -12.92
C GLU A 296 -3.56 3.06 -14.26
N ARG A 297 -4.16 1.89 -14.40
CA ARG A 297 -4.76 1.41 -15.64
C ARG A 297 -6.27 1.40 -15.64
N ASP A 298 -6.90 1.40 -14.47
CA ASP A 298 -8.37 1.38 -14.38
C ASP A 298 -8.95 2.78 -14.64
N PRO A 299 -9.72 2.97 -15.71
CA PRO A 299 -10.32 4.27 -16.02
C PRO A 299 -11.33 4.74 -14.95
N LYS A 300 -11.86 3.83 -14.13
CA LYS A 300 -12.78 4.15 -13.02
C LYS A 300 -12.07 4.83 -11.86
N PHE A 301 -10.75 4.69 -11.75
CA PHE A 301 -9.99 5.26 -10.64
C PHE A 301 -10.19 6.78 -10.52
N ARG A 302 -10.29 7.49 -11.63
CA ARG A 302 -10.57 8.94 -11.61
C ARG A 302 -11.91 9.28 -10.93
N THR A 303 -12.92 8.47 -11.15
CA THR A 303 -14.24 8.64 -10.49
C THR A 303 -14.12 8.34 -9.00
N ILE A 304 -13.40 7.28 -8.63
CA ILE A 304 -13.11 6.93 -7.24
C ILE A 304 -12.37 8.06 -6.54
N GLN A 305 -11.35 8.63 -7.18
CA GLN A 305 -10.60 9.77 -6.65
C GLN A 305 -11.50 10.98 -6.38
N GLU A 306 -12.39 11.28 -7.30
CA GLU A 306 -13.35 12.38 -7.13
C GLU A 306 -14.32 12.11 -5.97
N LEU A 307 -14.81 10.87 -5.83
CA LEU A 307 -15.68 10.47 -4.74
C LEU A 307 -14.98 10.60 -3.38
N ALA A 308 -13.82 9.98 -3.22
CA ALA A 308 -13.05 10.06 -1.99
C ALA A 308 -12.71 11.51 -1.60
N THR A 309 -12.36 12.34 -2.60
CA THR A 309 -12.10 13.76 -2.36
C THR A 309 -13.34 14.50 -1.84
N LYS A 310 -14.52 14.25 -2.42
CA LYS A 310 -15.77 14.87 -1.97
C LYS A 310 -16.20 14.38 -0.59
N MET A 311 -16.09 13.08 -0.34
CA MET A 311 -16.44 12.48 0.96
C MET A 311 -15.54 13.03 2.08
N ALA A 312 -14.23 13.07 1.88
CA ALA A 312 -13.31 13.67 2.83
C ALA A 312 -13.60 15.17 3.03
N ALA A 313 -13.88 15.90 1.95
CA ALA A 313 -14.27 17.31 2.04
C ALA A 313 -15.55 17.51 2.86
N LEU A 314 -16.56 16.65 2.69
CA LEU A 314 -17.79 16.70 3.50
C LEU A 314 -17.52 16.46 4.99
N ARG A 315 -16.67 15.51 5.33
CA ARG A 315 -16.29 15.25 6.74
C ARG A 315 -15.62 16.46 7.37
N ILE A 316 -14.78 17.17 6.64
CA ILE A 316 -14.19 18.44 7.11
C ILE A 316 -15.27 19.49 7.30
N LEU A 317 -16.22 19.61 6.39
CA LEU A 317 -17.31 20.57 6.49
C LEU A 317 -18.28 20.29 7.66
N ASP A 318 -18.50 19.03 7.97
CA ASP A 318 -19.34 18.58 9.07
C ASP A 318 -18.62 18.68 10.44
N ALA A 319 -17.29 18.84 10.47
CA ALA A 319 -16.53 19.01 11.69
C ALA A 319 -16.93 20.31 12.40
N THR A 320 -17.19 20.24 13.71
CA THR A 320 -17.78 21.33 14.53
C THR A 320 -17.01 22.64 14.51
N ASN A 321 -15.74 22.61 14.13
CA ASN A 321 -14.85 23.77 14.11
C ASN A 321 -14.54 24.31 12.71
N TYR A 322 -15.17 23.77 11.66
CA TYR A 322 -14.88 24.15 10.27
C TYR A 322 -15.05 25.66 10.02
N LEU A 323 -16.05 26.27 10.63
CA LEU A 323 -16.30 27.72 10.49
C LEU A 323 -15.13 28.59 10.97
N ALA A 324 -14.30 28.08 11.86
CA ALA A 324 -13.10 28.77 12.32
C ALA A 324 -11.96 28.77 11.29
N LEU A 325 -11.98 27.80 10.35
CA LEU A 325 -10.96 27.63 9.31
C LEU A 325 -11.16 28.54 8.10
N VAL A 326 -12.38 29.03 7.86
CA VAL A 326 -12.67 29.88 6.69
C VAL A 326 -12.46 31.33 7.09
N PRO A 327 -11.49 32.04 6.48
CA PRO A 327 -11.29 33.47 6.73
C PRO A 327 -12.58 34.25 6.52
N GLU A 328 -12.84 35.25 7.36
CA GLU A 328 -14.07 36.05 7.31
C GLU A 328 -14.35 36.67 5.94
N GLY A 329 -13.30 37.03 5.19
CA GLY A 329 -13.44 37.58 3.84
C GLY A 329 -13.94 36.57 2.80
N ILE A 330 -13.80 35.27 3.03
CA ILE A 330 -14.26 34.20 2.12
C ILE A 330 -15.66 33.70 2.52
N ARG A 331 -16.04 33.85 3.79
CA ARG A 331 -17.37 33.44 4.32
C ARG A 331 -18.55 34.08 3.59
N GLY A 332 -18.40 35.30 3.10
CA GLY A 332 -19.47 36.05 2.44
C GLY A 332 -19.80 35.66 1.01
N GLY A 333 -19.00 34.81 0.36
CA GLY A 333 -19.13 34.49 -1.07
C GLY A 333 -19.42 33.02 -1.40
N MET A 334 -19.30 32.09 -0.47
CA MET A 334 -19.51 30.67 -0.70
C MET A 334 -20.73 30.14 0.05
N ASP A 335 -21.73 29.67 -0.69
CA ASP A 335 -22.81 28.86 -0.11
C ASP A 335 -22.30 27.41 0.07
N LEU A 336 -21.60 27.18 1.19
CA LEU A 336 -21.03 25.89 1.52
C LEU A 336 -22.10 24.83 1.80
N THR A 337 -23.28 25.23 2.28
CA THR A 337 -24.40 24.32 2.55
C THR A 337 -24.95 23.77 1.25
N ALA A 338 -25.26 24.62 0.28
CA ALA A 338 -25.74 24.17 -1.04
C ALA A 338 -24.69 23.33 -1.79
N LYS A 339 -23.39 23.65 -1.60
CA LYS A 339 -22.28 22.86 -2.16
C LYS A 339 -22.21 21.47 -1.52
N ALA A 340 -22.33 21.38 -0.20
CA ALA A 340 -22.33 20.12 0.54
C ALA A 340 -23.53 19.23 0.16
N GLU A 341 -24.73 19.78 0.08
CA GLU A 341 -25.93 19.05 -0.35
C GLU A 341 -25.83 18.51 -1.77
N ARG A 342 -25.25 19.31 -2.68
CA ARG A 342 -25.00 18.87 -4.04
C ARG A 342 -24.00 17.71 -4.05
N TRP A 343 -22.91 17.79 -3.28
CA TRP A 343 -21.92 16.72 -3.21
C TRP A 343 -22.50 15.43 -2.62
N LYS A 344 -23.34 15.51 -1.58
CA LYS A 344 -24.03 14.34 -1.02
C LYS A 344 -24.83 13.61 -2.11
N ARG A 345 -25.63 14.32 -2.89
CA ARG A 345 -26.40 13.75 -4.01
C ARG A 345 -25.50 13.12 -5.09
N GLU A 346 -24.44 13.83 -5.50
CA GLU A 346 -23.50 13.34 -6.51
C GLU A 346 -22.75 12.09 -6.04
N ILE A 347 -22.46 11.97 -4.73
CA ILE A 347 -21.85 10.80 -4.12
C ILE A 347 -22.82 9.63 -4.17
N ASP A 348 -24.06 9.82 -3.71
CA ASP A 348 -25.09 8.78 -3.66
C ASP A 348 -25.37 8.21 -5.06
N GLU A 349 -25.52 9.08 -6.08
CA GLU A 349 -25.73 8.68 -7.47
C GLU A 349 -24.55 7.84 -7.99
N LYS A 350 -23.32 8.33 -7.83
CA LYS A 350 -22.14 7.62 -8.34
C LYS A 350 -21.85 6.32 -7.58
N MET A 351 -22.10 6.29 -6.28
CA MET A 351 -21.97 5.07 -5.50
C MET A 351 -22.99 4.02 -5.93
N ALA A 352 -24.23 4.42 -6.18
CA ALA A 352 -25.27 3.52 -6.70
C ALA A 352 -24.90 2.91 -8.06
N ASP A 353 -24.31 3.71 -8.97
CA ASP A 353 -23.87 3.25 -10.28
C ASP A 353 -22.69 2.27 -10.22
N MET A 354 -21.91 2.31 -9.15
CA MET A 354 -20.73 1.47 -9.00
C MET A 354 -20.97 0.20 -8.19
N ARG A 355 -22.07 0.12 -7.44
CA ARG A 355 -22.44 -1.08 -6.71
C ARG A 355 -22.61 -2.27 -7.66
N PRO A 356 -22.12 -3.46 -7.31
CA PRO A 356 -22.34 -4.64 -8.14
C PRO A 356 -23.84 -4.93 -8.22
N LEU A 357 -24.33 -5.19 -9.43
CA LEU A 357 -25.67 -5.69 -9.62
C LEU A 357 -25.79 -7.04 -8.89
N VAL A 358 -26.56 -7.08 -7.82
CA VAL A 358 -26.95 -8.34 -7.16
C VAL A 358 -28.03 -8.96 -8.04
N VAL A 359 -27.63 -9.88 -8.91
CA VAL A 359 -28.57 -10.73 -9.63
C VAL A 359 -28.97 -11.85 -8.66
N PHE A 360 -30.21 -11.80 -8.14
CA PHE A 360 -30.82 -12.83 -7.32
C PHE A 360 -31.16 -14.06 -8.19
#